data_efe5ea465537f811b7ab8225ee456eee
#
_entry.id   efe5ea465537f811b7ab8225ee456eee
#
_cell.length_a   1.000
_cell.length_b   1.000
_cell.length_c   1.000
_cell.angle_alpha   90.00
_cell.angle_beta   90.00
_cell.angle_gamma   90.00
#
_symmetry.space_group_name_H-M   'P 1'
#
loop_
_entity.id
_entity.type
_entity.pdbx_description
1 polymer ?
#
loop_
_entity_poly.entity_id
_entity_poly.type
_entity_poly.pdbx_seq_one_letter_code
_entity_poly.pdbx_strand_id
1 'polypeptide(L)'
;MKQSHPIQVLTKALLAAFVLAPFAVAVAHADESLHITFFQIAHADPDGGRLCCSNSSDYVLPGLGINGLPVLNPGGEGGAAAPLDLLGDNEITWWSPTHDSNVTYTGTGIVTLPYANDSFFAVNGTGSLGDGDETYYQAAILSGTLSAPTTENISFSVSSDDMVFVYLDGSIVCDDGGVHAATSVPCITASSVSAGNHTLQVFYVDLDPTGAALEFSVNTEGITTSATPEPSTLAFFGTGLLGLAGFVRRKIGKSA
;
A
#
# COMPACT_ATOMS: atom_id res chain seq x y z
N MET A 1 56.99 -45.77 -37.63
CA MET A 1 55.55 -45.80 -37.37
C MET A 1 55.28 -44.86 -36.29
N LYS A 2 54.66 -43.67 -36.54
CA LYS A 2 54.25 -42.65 -35.55
C LYS A 2 52.74 -42.71 -35.39
N GLN A 3 52.27 -43.11 -34.21
CA GLN A 3 50.86 -43.02 -33.86
C GLN A 3 50.55 -41.60 -33.50
N SER A 4 49.64 -40.96 -34.16
CA SER A 4 49.07 -39.67 -33.87
C SER A 4 47.87 -39.85 -32.96
N HIS A 5 47.82 -39.13 -31.87
CA HIS A 5 46.73 -39.11 -30.88
C HIS A 5 45.59 -38.21 -31.35
N PRO A 6 44.36 -38.65 -31.36
CA PRO A 6 43.18 -37.81 -31.61
C PRO A 6 42.45 -37.48 -30.26
N ILE A 7 42.96 -36.59 -29.43
CA ILE A 7 42.32 -36.21 -28.16
C ILE A 7 42.11 -34.68 -28.02
N GLN A 8 42.26 -33.90 -29.07
CA GLN A 8 42.14 -32.44 -28.94
C GLN A 8 40.91 -31.80 -29.59
N VAL A 9 39.96 -32.55 -30.11
CA VAL A 9 38.79 -31.96 -30.82
C VAL A 9 37.50 -31.95 -29.99
N LEU A 10 37.44 -32.65 -28.84
CA LEU A 10 36.20 -32.78 -28.06
C LEU A 10 35.96 -31.68 -27.02
N THR A 11 36.94 -30.80 -26.77
CA THR A 11 36.83 -29.80 -25.69
C THR A 11 36.31 -28.43 -26.15
N LYS A 12 36.12 -28.20 -27.45
CA LYS A 12 35.61 -26.90 -27.94
C LYS A 12 34.12 -26.86 -28.27
N ALA A 13 33.44 -27.99 -28.26
CA ALA A 13 32.01 -28.08 -28.59
C ALA A 13 31.07 -27.92 -27.40
N LEU A 14 31.59 -27.95 -26.15
CA LEU A 14 30.75 -27.87 -24.94
C LEU A 14 30.55 -26.45 -24.37
N LEU A 15 31.20 -25.43 -24.94
CA LEU A 15 31.11 -24.05 -24.43
C LEU A 15 30.10 -23.17 -25.18
N ALA A 16 29.50 -23.67 -26.27
CA ALA A 16 28.57 -22.88 -27.08
C ALA A 16 27.07 -23.15 -26.77
N ALA A 17 26.76 -24.14 -25.94
CA ALA A 17 25.37 -24.55 -25.68
C ALA A 17 24.72 -23.86 -24.47
N PHE A 18 25.41 -22.94 -23.77
CA PHE A 18 24.90 -22.35 -22.52
C PHE A 18 24.40 -20.89 -22.65
N VAL A 19 24.25 -20.34 -23.85
CA VAL A 19 23.92 -18.91 -24.06
C VAL A 19 22.52 -18.71 -24.62
N LEU A 20 21.74 -19.73 -24.88
CA LEU A 20 20.36 -19.61 -25.37
C LEU A 20 19.36 -20.38 -24.50
N ALA A 21 19.39 -20.13 -23.19
CA ALA A 21 18.16 -20.32 -22.40
C ALA A 21 17.26 -19.12 -22.72
N PRO A 22 16.06 -19.31 -23.32
CA PRO A 22 15.10 -18.25 -23.40
C PRO A 22 14.77 -17.89 -21.94
N PHE A 23 15.10 -16.66 -21.54
CA PHE A 23 14.44 -16.08 -20.36
C PHE A 23 12.97 -16.02 -20.73
N ALA A 24 12.21 -17.02 -20.34
CA ALA A 24 10.78 -16.90 -20.24
C ALA A 24 10.57 -15.80 -19.21
N VAL A 25 10.37 -14.58 -19.68
CA VAL A 25 9.78 -13.52 -18.86
C VAL A 25 8.38 -14.06 -18.56
N ALA A 26 8.23 -14.65 -17.39
CA ALA A 26 6.91 -14.87 -16.83
C ALA A 26 6.30 -13.47 -16.78
N VAL A 27 5.35 -13.19 -17.65
CA VAL A 27 4.43 -12.07 -17.48
C VAL A 27 3.67 -12.45 -16.20
N ALA A 28 4.15 -11.98 -15.07
CA ALA A 28 3.37 -11.98 -13.85
C ALA A 28 2.14 -11.15 -14.22
N HIS A 29 0.97 -11.77 -14.30
CA HIS A 29 -0.26 -11.04 -14.15
C HIS A 29 -0.09 -10.33 -12.82
N ALA A 30 -0.09 -9.00 -12.84
CA ALA A 30 -0.15 -8.22 -11.63
C ALA A 30 -1.51 -8.59 -11.01
N ASP A 31 -1.50 -9.37 -9.94
CA ASP A 31 -2.67 -9.51 -9.10
C ASP A 31 -3.03 -8.10 -8.65
N GLU A 32 -4.31 -7.76 -8.69
CA GLU A 32 -4.82 -6.48 -8.22
C GLU A 32 -4.52 -6.39 -6.72
N SER A 33 -3.41 -5.79 -6.37
CA SER A 33 -2.88 -5.83 -5.00
C SER A 33 -2.36 -4.47 -4.57
N LEU A 34 -2.46 -4.21 -3.25
CA LEU A 34 -1.89 -3.05 -2.59
C LEU A 34 -1.01 -3.50 -1.42
N HIS A 35 0.01 -2.71 -1.14
CA HIS A 35 0.76 -2.83 0.11
C HIS A 35 -0.06 -2.23 1.24
N ILE A 36 -0.11 -2.90 2.40
CA ILE A 36 -0.77 -2.39 3.60
C ILE A 36 0.25 -2.21 4.72
N THR A 37 0.15 -1.09 5.42
CA THR A 37 0.90 -0.79 6.64
C THR A 37 -0.09 -0.63 7.78
N PHE A 38 0.15 -1.32 8.89
CA PHE A 38 -0.74 -1.33 10.04
C PHE A 38 -0.19 -0.48 11.18
N PHE A 39 -1.11 0.19 11.87
CA PHE A 39 -0.84 0.96 13.07
C PHE A 39 -1.86 0.63 14.15
N GLN A 40 -1.45 0.81 15.40
CA GLN A 40 -2.33 0.82 16.56
C GLN A 40 -2.24 2.19 17.25
N ILE A 41 -3.39 2.71 17.67
CA ILE A 41 -3.50 3.97 18.40
C ILE A 41 -3.92 3.63 19.83
N ALA A 42 -3.18 4.11 20.83
CA ALA A 42 -3.46 3.82 22.23
C ALA A 42 -4.83 4.40 22.64
N HIS A 43 -5.60 3.71 23.49
CA HIS A 43 -6.86 4.25 24.04
C HIS A 43 -6.67 5.53 24.87
N ALA A 44 -5.42 5.85 25.25
CA ALA A 44 -5.09 7.11 25.90
C ALA A 44 -4.96 8.30 24.94
N ASP A 45 -5.04 8.02 23.62
CA ASP A 45 -5.06 9.04 22.60
C ASP A 45 -6.25 10.00 22.82
N PRO A 46 -6.03 11.32 22.74
CA PRO A 46 -7.09 12.29 23.01
C PRO A 46 -8.24 12.26 21.99
N ASP A 47 -8.03 11.67 20.82
CA ASP A 47 -9.04 11.54 19.77
C ASP A 47 -9.91 10.29 19.94
N GLY A 48 -9.40 9.26 20.60
CA GLY A 48 -10.08 7.99 20.78
C GLY A 48 -11.40 8.12 21.55
N GLY A 49 -12.49 7.56 21.02
CA GLY A 49 -13.82 7.58 21.61
C GLY A 49 -14.46 8.96 21.71
N ARG A 50 -13.83 10.02 21.19
CA ARG A 50 -14.30 11.40 21.31
C ARG A 50 -15.03 11.91 20.05
N LEU A 51 -14.64 11.42 18.91
CA LEU A 51 -15.07 11.95 17.61
C LEU A 51 -16.41 11.38 17.12
N CYS A 52 -17.24 10.90 18.03
CA CYS A 52 -18.56 10.30 17.71
C CYS A 52 -19.52 11.39 17.19
N CYS A 53 -20.37 11.08 16.39
CA CYS A 53 -21.24 10.13 15.82
C CYS A 53 -21.88 10.76 14.57
N SER A 54 -21.10 11.19 13.61
CA SER A 54 -21.58 11.83 12.37
C SER A 54 -20.63 11.53 11.22
N ASN A 55 -21.21 11.38 10.02
CA ASN A 55 -20.45 11.24 8.79
C ASN A 55 -20.16 12.61 8.18
N SER A 56 -19.00 12.75 7.55
CA SER A 56 -18.66 13.91 6.75
C SER A 56 -18.00 13.47 5.45
N SER A 57 -18.47 14.02 4.34
CA SER A 57 -17.84 13.88 3.01
C SER A 57 -16.91 15.04 2.66
N ASP A 58 -16.53 15.84 3.63
CA ASP A 58 -15.71 17.05 3.50
C ASP A 58 -14.79 17.19 4.73
N TYR A 59 -14.34 16.04 5.30
CA TYR A 59 -13.54 15.99 6.51
C TYR A 59 -12.10 16.40 6.30
N VAL A 60 -11.55 16.07 5.13
CA VAL A 60 -10.16 16.38 4.77
C VAL A 60 -10.07 17.31 3.56
N LEU A 61 -8.98 18.04 3.44
CA LEU A 61 -8.69 18.87 2.27
C LEU A 61 -8.40 17.99 1.04
N PRO A 62 -8.58 18.56 -0.18
CA PRO A 62 -8.38 17.82 -1.42
C PRO A 62 -6.96 17.25 -1.62
N GLY A 63 -5.95 17.82 -0.98
CA GLY A 63 -4.54 17.40 -1.12
C GLY A 63 -3.95 16.90 0.18
N LEU A 64 -2.95 16.02 0.06
CA LEU A 64 -2.12 15.61 1.20
C LEU A 64 -1.20 16.75 1.63
N GLY A 65 -0.84 16.76 2.91
CA GLY A 65 0.12 17.69 3.49
C GLY A 65 1.58 17.39 3.15
N ILE A 66 2.48 18.16 3.71
CA ILE A 66 3.92 18.07 3.40
C ILE A 66 4.56 16.75 3.87
N ASN A 67 3.98 16.12 4.90
CA ASN A 67 4.42 14.83 5.40
C ASN A 67 3.69 13.66 4.71
N GLY A 68 2.83 13.95 3.72
CA GLY A 68 2.06 12.96 2.99
C GLY A 68 0.86 12.41 3.77
N LEU A 69 0.40 13.13 4.78
CA LEU A 69 -0.76 12.77 5.61
C LEU A 69 -2.00 13.54 5.16
N PRO A 70 -3.23 13.01 5.42
CA PRO A 70 -4.46 13.76 5.24
C PRO A 70 -4.48 15.05 6.07
N VAL A 71 -4.96 16.13 5.49
CA VAL A 71 -5.06 17.45 6.13
C VAL A 71 -6.50 17.71 6.50
N LEU A 72 -6.77 17.98 7.77
CA LEU A 72 -8.10 18.33 8.23
C LEU A 72 -8.63 19.54 7.46
N ASN A 73 -9.90 19.49 7.03
CA ASN A 73 -10.63 20.61 6.48
C ASN A 73 -11.40 21.34 7.62
N PRO A 74 -10.88 22.45 8.15
CA PRO A 74 -11.49 23.12 9.27
C PRO A 74 -12.93 23.58 8.97
N GLY A 75 -13.90 23.05 9.71
CA GLY A 75 -15.33 23.32 9.53
C GLY A 75 -16.02 22.45 8.48
N GLY A 76 -15.25 21.51 7.85
CA GLY A 76 -15.77 20.49 6.94
C GLY A 76 -16.20 19.21 7.64
N GLU A 77 -16.06 19.12 8.97
CA GLU A 77 -16.28 17.89 9.74
C GLU A 77 -17.76 17.43 9.79
N GLY A 78 -18.67 18.15 9.13
CA GLY A 78 -20.08 17.76 9.01
C GLY A 78 -20.82 17.65 10.35
N GLY A 79 -20.28 18.26 11.42
CA GLY A 79 -20.77 18.14 12.79
C GLY A 79 -19.99 17.11 13.64
N ALA A 80 -19.07 16.35 13.05
CA ALA A 80 -18.08 15.58 13.78
C ALA A 80 -17.13 16.53 14.53
N ALA A 81 -16.57 16.09 15.65
CA ALA A 81 -15.57 16.87 16.34
C ALA A 81 -14.24 16.84 15.54
N ALA A 82 -13.55 17.97 15.46
CA ALA A 82 -12.21 18.01 14.89
C ALA A 82 -11.23 17.21 15.75
N PRO A 83 -10.25 16.49 15.15
CA PRO A 83 -9.18 15.83 15.88
C PRO A 83 -8.35 16.84 16.66
N LEU A 84 -7.72 16.36 17.74
CA LEU A 84 -6.83 17.16 18.60
C LEU A 84 -5.36 16.95 18.18
N ASP A 85 -5.00 15.77 17.68
CA ASP A 85 -3.66 15.41 17.27
C ASP A 85 -3.38 15.82 15.85
N LEU A 86 -3.05 17.10 15.70
CA LEU A 86 -2.73 17.74 14.42
C LEU A 86 -1.31 18.32 14.43
N LEU A 87 -0.62 18.23 13.33
CA LEU A 87 0.56 19.05 13.07
C LEU A 87 0.17 20.51 12.82
N GLY A 88 1.15 21.42 12.84
CA GLY A 88 0.91 22.86 12.72
C GLY A 88 0.30 23.31 11.39
N ASP A 89 0.25 22.45 10.39
CA ASP A 89 -0.39 22.61 9.08
C ASP A 89 -1.72 21.83 8.97
N ASN A 90 -2.27 21.36 10.09
CA ASN A 90 -3.47 20.55 10.23
C ASN A 90 -3.39 19.14 9.63
N GLU A 91 -2.22 18.59 9.38
CA GLU A 91 -2.08 17.18 9.06
C GLU A 91 -2.48 16.30 10.24
N ILE A 92 -3.30 15.28 9.99
CA ILE A 92 -3.81 14.34 11.01
C ILE A 92 -2.75 13.28 11.29
N THR A 93 -2.42 13.01 12.54
CA THR A 93 -1.26 12.19 12.92
C THR A 93 -1.51 10.71 13.13
N TRP A 94 -2.75 10.22 12.99
CA TRP A 94 -3.16 8.82 13.28
C TRP A 94 -2.40 7.71 12.55
N TRP A 95 -1.61 8.05 11.55
CA TRP A 95 -0.76 7.12 10.77
C TRP A 95 0.73 7.43 10.92
N SER A 96 1.12 8.23 11.90
CA SER A 96 2.49 8.75 12.00
C SER A 96 3.12 8.57 13.39
N PRO A 97 3.73 7.40 13.66
CA PRO A 97 4.44 7.15 14.92
C PRO A 97 5.58 8.12 15.21
N THR A 98 6.03 8.87 14.21
CA THR A 98 7.09 9.88 14.36
C THR A 98 6.57 11.22 14.89
N HIS A 99 5.27 11.48 14.75
CA HIS A 99 4.64 12.74 15.14
C HIS A 99 3.65 12.56 16.28
N ASP A 100 3.20 11.33 16.52
CA ASP A 100 2.29 10.99 17.60
C ASP A 100 2.82 9.79 18.38
N SER A 101 3.05 9.99 19.68
CA SER A 101 3.56 8.94 20.57
C SER A 101 2.52 7.89 20.96
N ASN A 102 1.22 8.15 20.74
CA ASN A 102 0.15 7.19 20.94
C ASN A 102 0.03 6.22 19.77
N VAL A 103 0.60 6.55 18.61
CA VAL A 103 0.57 5.72 17.41
C VAL A 103 1.77 4.79 17.38
N THR A 104 1.52 3.50 17.15
CA THR A 104 2.55 2.47 17.03
C THR A 104 2.44 1.74 15.71
N TYR A 105 3.54 1.65 14.96
CA TYR A 105 3.64 0.75 13.79
C TYR A 105 3.61 -0.70 14.25
N THR A 106 2.79 -1.54 13.62
CA THR A 106 2.64 -2.95 14.00
C THR A 106 3.02 -3.95 12.91
N GLY A 107 3.16 -3.52 11.67
CA GLY A 107 3.64 -4.39 10.59
C GLY A 107 3.14 -3.97 9.21
N THR A 108 3.47 -4.79 8.21
CA THR A 108 3.06 -4.61 6.81
C THR A 108 2.58 -5.92 6.21
N GLY A 109 1.85 -5.81 5.10
CA GLY A 109 1.38 -6.94 4.31
C GLY A 109 1.04 -6.54 2.87
N ILE A 110 0.46 -7.48 2.14
CA ILE A 110 -0.11 -7.26 0.82
C ILE A 110 -1.57 -7.71 0.87
N VAL A 111 -2.46 -6.90 0.34
CA VAL A 111 -3.88 -7.20 0.20
C VAL A 111 -4.25 -7.27 -1.27
N THR A 112 -5.21 -8.14 -1.61
CA THR A 112 -5.77 -8.26 -2.97
C THR A 112 -7.05 -7.44 -3.06
N LEU A 113 -7.28 -6.77 -4.20
CA LEU A 113 -8.53 -6.08 -4.49
C LEU A 113 -9.52 -7.00 -5.24
N PRO A 114 -10.83 -6.84 -5.08
CA PRO A 114 -11.48 -6.01 -4.08
C PRO A 114 -11.15 -6.47 -2.67
N TYR A 115 -10.87 -5.52 -1.81
CA TYR A 115 -10.56 -5.80 -0.42
C TYR A 115 -11.85 -5.64 0.41
N ALA A 116 -12.18 -6.65 1.18
CA ALA A 116 -13.29 -6.62 2.13
C ALA A 116 -12.86 -7.36 3.39
N ASN A 117 -12.85 -6.66 4.50
CA ASN A 117 -12.62 -7.24 5.79
C ASN A 117 -13.50 -6.56 6.84
N ASP A 118 -14.43 -7.32 7.34
CA ASP A 118 -15.31 -6.99 8.47
C ASP A 118 -14.74 -7.48 9.81
N SER A 119 -13.50 -7.95 9.79
CA SER A 119 -12.74 -8.35 10.97
C SER A 119 -11.44 -7.58 10.95
N PHE A 120 -11.07 -6.98 12.08
CA PHE A 120 -9.89 -6.15 12.10
C PHE A 120 -8.62 -6.95 11.78
N PHE A 121 -7.72 -6.29 11.11
CA PHE A 121 -6.41 -6.72 10.70
C PHE A 121 -5.41 -6.81 11.86
N ALA A 122 -5.47 -7.82 12.67
CA ALA A 122 -4.27 -8.15 13.40
C ALA A 122 -3.19 -8.52 12.38
N VAL A 123 -2.00 -8.00 12.51
CA VAL A 123 -0.81 -8.32 11.67
C VAL A 123 -0.60 -9.84 11.50
N ASN A 124 -1.24 -10.65 12.30
CA ASN A 124 -1.16 -12.11 12.30
C ASN A 124 -2.44 -12.83 11.83
N GLY A 125 -3.43 -12.14 11.28
CA GLY A 125 -4.63 -12.76 10.69
C GLY A 125 -5.51 -13.53 11.67
N THR A 126 -5.44 -13.24 12.97
CA THR A 126 -6.20 -13.93 14.03
C THR A 126 -7.28 -13.05 14.63
N GLY A 127 -7.59 -11.89 14.03
CA GLY A 127 -8.64 -11.02 14.51
C GLY A 127 -10.02 -11.49 14.10
N SER A 128 -10.94 -11.65 15.05
CA SER A 128 -12.37 -11.57 14.84
C SER A 128 -12.81 -10.11 14.94
N LEU A 129 -14.00 -9.78 14.47
CA LEU A 129 -14.67 -8.50 14.75
C LEU A 129 -14.50 -8.13 16.22
N GLY A 130 -13.90 -6.96 16.49
CA GLY A 130 -13.64 -6.48 17.84
C GLY A 130 -12.35 -6.97 18.49
N ASP A 131 -11.64 -7.95 17.91
CA ASP A 131 -10.39 -8.43 18.49
C ASP A 131 -9.24 -7.45 18.22
N GLY A 132 -8.96 -6.58 19.12
CA GLY A 132 -7.91 -5.58 19.03
C GLY A 132 -8.40 -4.17 19.38
N ASP A 133 -9.65 -3.85 19.10
CA ASP A 133 -10.27 -2.55 19.39
C ASP A 133 -10.47 -2.37 20.89
N GLU A 134 -10.68 -3.44 21.64
CA GLU A 134 -10.80 -3.39 23.11
C GLU A 134 -9.55 -2.86 23.82
N THR A 135 -8.38 -2.91 23.15
CA THR A 135 -7.10 -2.51 23.75
C THR A 135 -6.47 -1.32 23.02
N TYR A 136 -6.68 -1.21 21.72
CA TYR A 136 -6.13 -0.18 20.86
C TYR A 136 -7.11 0.11 19.73
N TYR A 137 -7.20 1.37 19.33
CA TYR A 137 -7.80 1.74 18.05
C TYR A 137 -6.91 1.33 16.89
N GLN A 138 -7.48 1.23 15.71
CA GLN A 138 -6.84 0.61 14.57
C GLN A 138 -6.70 1.57 13.40
N ALA A 139 -5.52 1.60 12.80
CA ALA A 139 -5.31 2.40 11.60
C ALA A 139 -4.47 1.63 10.56
N ALA A 140 -4.67 1.96 9.30
CA ALA A 140 -3.89 1.36 8.20
C ALA A 140 -3.72 2.35 7.05
N ILE A 141 -2.62 2.19 6.31
CA ILE A 141 -2.43 2.80 5.00
C ILE A 141 -2.31 1.69 3.96
N LEU A 142 -3.20 1.69 2.95
CA LEU A 142 -2.99 0.88 1.75
C LEU A 142 -2.36 1.78 0.69
N SER A 143 -1.35 1.27 0.00
CA SER A 143 -0.64 2.03 -1.02
C SER A 143 -0.18 1.16 -2.18
N GLY A 144 -0.15 1.76 -3.37
CA GLY A 144 0.31 1.07 -4.56
C GLY A 144 0.27 1.94 -5.80
N THR A 145 0.55 1.29 -6.91
CA THR A 145 0.43 1.89 -8.24
C THR A 145 -0.85 1.41 -8.89
N LEU A 146 -1.67 2.34 -9.35
CA LEU A 146 -2.81 2.11 -10.21
C LEU A 146 -2.38 2.38 -11.65
N SER A 147 -2.59 1.44 -12.55
CA SER A 147 -2.22 1.56 -13.97
C SER A 147 -3.48 1.66 -14.83
N ALA A 148 -3.62 2.77 -15.55
CA ALA A 148 -4.68 3.02 -16.51
C ALA A 148 -4.15 2.78 -17.94
N PRO A 149 -4.73 1.87 -18.74
CA PRO A 149 -4.27 1.59 -20.09
C PRO A 149 -4.58 2.73 -21.07
N THR A 150 -5.61 3.48 -20.79
CA THR A 150 -6.08 4.62 -21.60
C THR A 150 -6.45 5.80 -20.68
N THR A 151 -6.65 6.98 -21.26
CA THR A 151 -7.23 8.10 -20.49
C THR A 151 -8.72 7.81 -20.28
N GLU A 152 -9.12 7.70 -19.02
CA GLU A 152 -10.49 7.31 -18.65
C GLU A 152 -10.92 7.85 -17.30
N ASN A 153 -12.19 7.67 -16.97
CA ASN A 153 -12.72 7.99 -15.66
C ASN A 153 -12.59 6.74 -14.76
N ILE A 154 -12.07 6.94 -13.55
CA ILE A 154 -11.87 5.85 -12.59
C ILE A 154 -12.83 6.03 -11.42
N SER A 155 -13.58 4.98 -11.12
CA SER A 155 -14.52 4.94 -10.00
C SER A 155 -14.04 3.99 -8.92
N PHE A 156 -14.36 4.35 -7.68
CA PHE A 156 -14.01 3.62 -6.47
C PHE A 156 -15.26 3.34 -5.64
N SER A 157 -15.20 2.33 -4.78
CA SER A 157 -16.16 2.11 -3.71
C SER A 157 -15.44 1.88 -2.41
N VAL A 158 -15.95 2.49 -1.35
CA VAL A 158 -15.50 2.27 0.03
C VAL A 158 -16.69 1.99 0.94
N SER A 159 -16.45 1.24 1.99
CA SER A 159 -17.28 1.12 3.17
C SER A 159 -16.35 0.99 4.36
N SER A 160 -16.53 1.79 5.38
CA SER A 160 -15.65 1.78 6.56
C SER A 160 -16.42 1.94 7.86
N ASP A 161 -15.87 1.40 8.89
CA ASP A 161 -16.13 1.65 10.29
C ASP A 161 -14.73 1.89 10.91
N ASP A 162 -14.30 3.09 11.21
CA ASP A 162 -14.95 4.40 10.99
C ASP A 162 -14.60 5.06 9.65
N MET A 163 -13.47 5.80 9.62
CA MET A 163 -13.10 6.75 8.56
C MET A 163 -12.20 6.13 7.50
N VAL A 164 -12.42 6.55 6.25
CA VAL A 164 -11.52 6.24 5.15
C VAL A 164 -11.35 7.42 4.19
N PHE A 165 -10.10 7.69 3.82
CA PHE A 165 -9.74 8.73 2.85
C PHE A 165 -8.94 8.11 1.71
N VAL A 166 -9.42 8.24 0.47
CA VAL A 166 -8.75 7.70 -0.71
C VAL A 166 -8.19 8.82 -1.55
N TYR A 167 -6.90 8.74 -1.86
CA TYR A 167 -6.17 9.70 -2.70
C TYR A 167 -5.64 9.02 -3.95
N LEU A 168 -5.87 9.66 -5.09
CA LEU A 168 -5.25 9.33 -6.37
C LEU A 168 -4.34 10.48 -6.78
N ASP A 169 -3.05 10.21 -6.96
CA ASP A 169 -2.00 11.23 -7.22
C ASP A 169 -2.03 12.39 -6.20
N GLY A 170 -2.29 12.06 -4.94
CA GLY A 170 -2.39 13.03 -3.86
C GLY A 170 -3.66 13.88 -3.86
N SER A 171 -4.65 13.60 -4.72
CA SER A 171 -5.95 14.26 -4.74
C SER A 171 -7.03 13.33 -4.19
N ILE A 172 -7.87 13.86 -3.27
CA ILE A 172 -8.95 13.09 -2.65
C ILE A 172 -9.99 12.63 -3.69
N VAL A 173 -10.36 11.36 -3.61
CA VAL A 173 -11.44 10.78 -4.43
C VAL A 173 -12.55 10.15 -3.59
N CYS A 174 -12.26 9.78 -2.34
CA CYS A 174 -13.26 9.37 -1.36
C CYS A 174 -12.94 10.01 -0.02
N ASP A 175 -13.92 10.63 0.60
CA ASP A 175 -13.83 11.23 1.93
C ASP A 175 -15.01 10.72 2.75
N ASP A 176 -14.73 9.84 3.69
CA ASP A 176 -15.65 9.29 4.65
C ASP A 176 -15.09 9.54 6.05
N GLY A 177 -15.41 10.72 6.58
CA GLY A 177 -14.91 11.19 7.86
C GLY A 177 -15.95 11.11 8.95
N GLY A 178 -15.49 11.12 10.21
CA GLY A 178 -16.33 11.01 11.41
C GLY A 178 -16.43 9.57 11.91
N VAL A 179 -16.77 9.42 13.18
CA VAL A 179 -16.93 8.11 13.83
C VAL A 179 -18.35 7.61 13.60
N HIS A 180 -18.49 6.49 12.90
CA HIS A 180 -19.78 5.92 12.49
C HIS A 180 -19.67 4.42 12.21
N ALA A 181 -20.78 3.70 12.31
CA ALA A 181 -20.82 2.30 11.90
C ALA A 181 -20.59 2.12 10.40
N ALA A 182 -20.16 0.93 9.98
CA ALA A 182 -19.84 0.61 8.60
C ALA A 182 -20.94 1.05 7.63
N THR A 183 -20.62 2.00 6.78
CA THR A 183 -21.49 2.56 5.76
C THR A 183 -20.76 2.70 4.44
N SER A 184 -21.46 2.45 3.34
CA SER A 184 -20.91 2.72 2.01
C SER A 184 -21.13 4.17 1.65
N VAL A 185 -20.07 4.86 1.27
CA VAL A 185 -20.14 6.24 0.81
C VAL A 185 -19.83 6.35 -0.69
N PRO A 186 -20.47 7.30 -1.39
CA PRO A 186 -20.16 7.56 -2.78
C PRO A 186 -18.79 8.26 -2.90
N CYS A 187 -17.87 7.62 -3.59
CA CYS A 187 -16.64 8.28 -4.01
C CYS A 187 -16.86 9.21 -5.21
N ILE A 188 -16.07 10.26 -5.30
CA ILE A 188 -16.04 11.09 -6.51
C ILE A 188 -15.34 10.28 -7.61
N THR A 189 -15.97 10.19 -8.79
CA THR A 189 -15.29 9.60 -9.95
C THR A 189 -14.12 10.48 -10.36
N ALA A 190 -12.89 9.93 -10.31
CA ALA A 190 -11.70 10.61 -10.83
C ALA A 190 -11.82 10.76 -12.34
N SER A 191 -12.02 11.98 -12.82
CA SER A 191 -12.32 12.26 -14.22
C SER A 191 -11.05 12.45 -15.04
N SER A 192 -11.01 11.86 -16.24
CA SER A 192 -9.94 12.05 -17.22
C SER A 192 -8.55 11.71 -16.67
N VAL A 193 -8.45 10.64 -15.88
CA VAL A 193 -7.16 10.10 -15.44
C VAL A 193 -6.38 9.70 -16.68
N SER A 194 -5.16 10.18 -16.82
CA SER A 194 -4.33 9.92 -18.01
C SER A 194 -3.98 8.43 -18.14
N ALA A 195 -3.60 8.00 -19.33
CA ALA A 195 -2.97 6.69 -19.46
C ALA A 195 -1.62 6.67 -18.72
N GLY A 196 -1.31 5.60 -18.01
CA GLY A 196 -0.07 5.44 -17.29
C GLY A 196 -0.24 4.97 -15.84
N ASN A 197 0.78 5.21 -15.05
CA ASN A 197 0.83 4.82 -13.64
C ASN A 197 0.49 6.01 -12.74
N HIS A 198 -0.34 5.75 -11.75
CA HIS A 198 -0.83 6.71 -10.77
C HIS A 198 -0.59 6.19 -9.36
N THR A 199 -0.33 7.08 -8.42
CA THR A 199 -0.18 6.71 -7.00
C THR A 199 -1.55 6.60 -6.36
N LEU A 200 -1.84 5.44 -5.77
CA LEU A 200 -3.07 5.19 -5.00
C LEU A 200 -2.72 5.04 -3.52
N GLN A 201 -3.41 5.78 -2.65
CA GLN A 201 -3.26 5.72 -1.20
C GLN A 201 -4.64 5.71 -0.54
N VAL A 202 -4.83 4.80 0.42
CA VAL A 202 -6.05 4.68 1.22
C VAL A 202 -5.65 4.77 2.68
N PHE A 203 -6.15 5.77 3.37
CA PHE A 203 -5.95 5.98 4.81
C PHE A 203 -7.20 5.54 5.54
N TYR A 204 -7.08 4.55 6.40
CA TYR A 204 -8.17 3.99 7.20
C TYR A 204 -7.88 4.18 8.69
N VAL A 205 -8.90 4.50 9.47
CA VAL A 205 -8.82 4.54 10.93
C VAL A 205 -10.18 4.21 11.54
N ASP A 206 -10.15 3.43 12.61
CA ASP A 206 -11.23 3.23 13.55
C ASP A 206 -10.83 3.81 14.91
N LEU A 207 -11.63 4.69 15.46
CA LEU A 207 -11.43 5.38 16.73
C LEU A 207 -12.55 5.08 17.75
N ASP A 208 -13.42 4.09 17.44
CA ASP A 208 -14.37 3.51 18.39
C ASP A 208 -13.84 2.15 18.86
N PRO A 209 -14.13 1.70 20.09
CA PRO A 209 -13.61 0.43 20.62
C PRO A 209 -14.24 -0.83 20.00
N THR A 210 -15.09 -0.71 18.99
CA THR A 210 -15.78 -1.84 18.36
C THR A 210 -16.09 -1.59 16.90
N GLY A 211 -15.97 -2.62 16.07
CA GLY A 211 -16.56 -2.59 14.74
C GLY A 211 -15.62 -2.37 13.58
N ALA A 212 -14.30 -2.24 13.82
CA ALA A 212 -13.30 -1.94 12.79
C ALA A 212 -13.52 -2.76 11.50
N ALA A 213 -13.84 -2.07 10.40
CA ALA A 213 -14.08 -2.69 9.11
C ALA A 213 -13.67 -1.77 7.95
N LEU A 214 -13.14 -2.37 6.89
CA LEU A 214 -12.82 -1.68 5.65
C LEU A 214 -13.16 -2.53 4.43
N GLU A 215 -13.95 -1.97 3.52
CA GLU A 215 -14.09 -2.47 2.15
C GLU A 215 -13.57 -1.42 1.17
N PHE A 216 -12.78 -1.85 0.20
CA PHE A 216 -12.24 -0.98 -0.84
C PHE A 216 -12.16 -1.70 -2.18
N SER A 217 -12.63 -1.04 -3.24
CA SER A 217 -12.52 -1.55 -4.61
C SER A 217 -12.29 -0.46 -5.65
N VAL A 218 -11.63 -0.83 -6.74
CA VAL A 218 -11.56 -0.07 -7.99
C VAL A 218 -12.58 -0.70 -8.93
N ASN A 219 -13.56 0.10 -9.40
CA ASN A 219 -14.73 -0.41 -10.13
C ASN A 219 -14.61 -0.29 -11.66
N THR A 220 -13.55 0.33 -12.17
CA THR A 220 -13.33 0.53 -13.60
C THR A 220 -12.62 -0.67 -14.20
N GLU A 221 -13.20 -1.28 -15.22
CA GLU A 221 -12.60 -2.42 -15.94
C GLU A 221 -11.28 -2.05 -16.63
N GLY A 222 -10.33 -2.96 -16.65
CA GLY A 222 -9.03 -2.78 -17.29
C GLY A 222 -8.01 -2.01 -16.48
N ILE A 223 -8.41 -1.42 -15.36
CA ILE A 223 -7.49 -0.84 -14.38
C ILE A 223 -6.83 -1.97 -13.62
N THR A 224 -5.54 -1.87 -13.40
CA THR A 224 -4.79 -2.81 -12.55
C THR A 224 -4.12 -2.06 -11.40
N THR A 225 -4.01 -2.73 -10.27
CA THR A 225 -3.25 -2.22 -9.13
C THR A 225 -2.09 -3.14 -8.81
N SER A 226 -0.99 -2.58 -8.34
CA SER A 226 0.16 -3.36 -7.89
C SER A 226 0.77 -2.74 -6.63
N ALA A 227 1.11 -3.58 -5.67
CA ALA A 227 1.90 -3.16 -4.53
C ALA A 227 3.25 -2.62 -5.03
N THR A 228 3.60 -1.40 -4.63
CA THR A 228 4.90 -0.82 -4.98
C THR A 228 5.99 -1.61 -4.24
N PRO A 229 6.99 -2.18 -4.94
CA PRO A 229 8.09 -2.89 -4.27
C PRO A 229 8.78 -1.95 -3.29
N GLU A 230 9.01 -2.42 -2.06
CA GLU A 230 9.76 -1.65 -1.09
C GLU A 230 11.17 -1.32 -1.62
N PRO A 231 11.70 -0.12 -1.35
CA PRO A 231 13.05 0.27 -1.80
C PRO A 231 14.14 -0.72 -1.41
N SER A 232 13.97 -1.45 -0.30
CA SER A 232 14.85 -2.52 0.17
C SER A 232 14.95 -3.70 -0.81
N THR A 233 13.84 -4.10 -1.45
CA THR A 233 13.82 -5.21 -2.42
C THR A 233 14.65 -4.88 -3.65
N LEU A 234 14.57 -3.65 -4.15
CA LEU A 234 15.40 -3.18 -5.26
C LEU A 234 16.89 -3.09 -4.89
N ALA A 235 17.20 -2.68 -3.65
CA ALA A 235 18.57 -2.63 -3.13
C ALA A 235 19.17 -4.05 -3.00
N PHE A 236 18.41 -5.03 -2.54
CA PHE A 236 18.84 -6.44 -2.47
C PHE A 236 19.06 -7.04 -3.86
N PHE A 237 18.18 -6.77 -4.82
CA PHE A 237 18.36 -7.23 -6.21
C PHE A 237 19.62 -6.62 -6.83
N GLY A 238 19.86 -5.33 -6.65
CA GLY A 238 21.05 -4.64 -7.15
C GLY A 238 22.33 -5.18 -6.53
N THR A 239 22.37 -5.37 -5.23
CA THR A 239 23.55 -5.92 -4.52
C THR A 239 23.79 -7.40 -4.82
N GLY A 240 22.73 -8.19 -4.99
CA GLY A 240 22.81 -9.59 -5.41
C GLY A 240 23.43 -9.76 -6.79
N LEU A 241 23.02 -8.95 -7.76
CA LEU A 241 23.59 -8.95 -9.13
C LEU A 241 25.05 -8.51 -9.16
N LEU A 242 25.42 -7.50 -8.38
CA LEU A 242 26.82 -7.05 -8.24
C LEU A 242 27.70 -8.11 -7.58
N GLY A 243 27.18 -8.82 -6.59
CA GLY A 243 27.85 -9.93 -5.93
C GLY A 243 28.13 -11.10 -6.90
N LEU A 244 27.13 -11.48 -7.71
CA LEU A 244 27.26 -12.51 -8.75
C LEU A 244 28.29 -12.12 -9.82
N ALA A 245 28.24 -10.89 -10.31
CA ALA A 245 29.20 -10.38 -11.31
C ALA A 245 30.65 -10.39 -10.76
N GLY A 246 30.85 -10.02 -9.50
CA GLY A 246 32.15 -10.07 -8.81
C GLY A 246 32.66 -11.50 -8.66
N PHE A 247 31.78 -12.45 -8.34
CA PHE A 247 32.14 -13.86 -8.18
C PHE A 247 32.56 -14.50 -9.52
N VAL A 248 31.81 -14.24 -10.60
CA VAL A 248 32.12 -14.73 -11.95
C VAL A 248 33.48 -14.17 -12.42
N ARG A 249 33.71 -12.86 -12.25
CA ARG A 249 34.99 -12.22 -12.62
C ARG A 249 36.19 -12.83 -11.89
N ARG A 250 36.01 -13.16 -10.61
CA ARG A 250 37.11 -13.77 -9.80
C ARG A 250 37.40 -15.21 -10.21
N LYS A 251 36.43 -15.96 -10.73
CA LYS A 251 36.62 -17.32 -11.22
C LYS A 251 37.34 -17.36 -12.58
N ILE A 252 36.98 -16.45 -13.48
CA ILE A 252 37.61 -16.35 -14.82
C ILE A 252 39.04 -15.85 -14.72
N GLY A 253 39.37 -14.92 -13.82
CA GLY A 253 40.73 -14.38 -13.62
C GLY A 253 41.72 -15.33 -12.96
N LYS A 254 41.28 -16.49 -12.47
CA LYS A 254 42.17 -17.53 -11.90
C LYS A 254 42.50 -18.68 -12.87
N SER A 255 41.95 -18.63 -14.11
CA SER A 255 42.14 -19.66 -15.14
C SER A 255 43.01 -19.18 -16.31
N ALA A 256 43.74 -18.06 -16.13
CA ALA A 256 44.70 -17.52 -17.10
C ALA A 256 46.12 -17.62 -16.53
#